data_17d2863e19f5142c588f873a938fbe3f
#
_entry.id   17d2863e19f5142c588f873a938fbe3f
#
_cell.length_a   1.000
_cell.length_b   1.000
_cell.length_c   1.000
_cell.angle_alpha   90.00
_cell.angle_beta   90.00
_cell.angle_gamma   90.00
#
_symmetry.space_group_name_H-M   'P 1'
#
loop_
_entity.id
_entity.type
_entity.pdbx_description
1 polymer ?
#
loop_
_entity_poly.entity_id
_entity_poly.type
_entity_poly.pdbx_seq_one_letter_code
_entity_poly.pdbx_strand_id
1 'polypeptide(L)'
;MLSKDEIKSAFLQQELTQEVLLDYIVDLKYEIELLKNKKTIQNKKDEMNTVVSPVNPKMNFCEFNKNHLYPKIKDYLDIVFENDLFSGIKYLFENNTFENMPIYNTNGRITTFYIFENDTWLKLSTERLNKYIEQIIEEFMFVFNSEWIQVNQEKLLVDENYQDKYLKYMEKFVGTNSNHQEKIISQLKPFLSKLLKV
;
A
#
# COMPACT_ATOMS: atom_id res chain seq x y z
N MET A 1 20.49 5.46 -29.86
CA MET A 1 20.70 4.80 -28.57
C MET A 1 22.20 4.93 -28.27
N LEU A 2 22.57 5.64 -27.20
CA LEU A 2 23.97 5.84 -26.84
C LEU A 2 24.61 4.51 -26.43
N SER A 3 25.88 4.28 -26.84
CA SER A 3 26.65 3.13 -26.40
C SER A 3 27.03 3.24 -24.92
N LYS A 4 27.38 2.10 -24.29
CA LYS A 4 27.85 2.09 -22.88
C LYS A 4 29.05 3.01 -22.66
N ASP A 5 29.92 3.12 -23.65
CA ASP A 5 31.16 3.92 -23.55
C ASP A 5 30.88 5.43 -23.72
N GLU A 6 29.89 5.81 -24.53
CA GLU A 6 29.42 7.20 -24.63
C GLU A 6 28.76 7.67 -23.35
N ILE A 7 27.95 6.80 -22.71
CA ILE A 7 27.35 7.07 -21.40
C ILE A 7 28.43 7.22 -20.34
N LYS A 8 29.42 6.32 -20.32
CA LYS A 8 30.51 6.35 -19.35
C LYS A 8 31.40 7.58 -19.48
N SER A 9 31.71 8.02 -20.71
CA SER A 9 32.49 9.23 -20.93
C SER A 9 31.75 10.52 -20.55
N ALA A 10 30.42 10.56 -20.75
CA ALA A 10 29.58 11.67 -20.29
C ALA A 10 29.56 11.79 -18.75
N PHE A 11 29.53 10.64 -18.05
CA PHE A 11 29.60 10.62 -16.58
C PHE A 11 30.98 11.04 -16.03
N LEU A 12 32.08 10.70 -16.71
CA LEU A 12 33.42 11.06 -16.28
C LEU A 12 33.78 12.54 -16.47
N GLN A 13 33.00 13.28 -17.28
CA GLN A 13 33.17 14.72 -17.51
C GLN A 13 32.43 15.61 -16.51
N GLN A 14 31.55 15.05 -15.68
CA GLN A 14 30.86 15.79 -14.62
C GLN A 14 31.56 15.52 -13.28
N GLU A 15 31.89 16.59 -12.55
CA GLU A 15 32.30 16.48 -11.13
C GLU A 15 31.08 16.03 -10.31
N LEU A 16 30.84 14.72 -10.26
CA LEU A 16 29.71 14.13 -9.55
C LEU A 16 30.08 14.02 -8.06
N THR A 17 29.40 14.79 -7.24
CA THR A 17 29.42 14.60 -5.79
C THR A 17 28.74 13.26 -5.44
N GLN A 18 29.07 12.70 -4.28
CA GLN A 18 28.51 11.46 -3.79
C GLN A 18 26.96 11.51 -3.69
N GLU A 19 26.44 12.69 -3.41
CA GLU A 19 25.00 12.99 -3.31
C GLU A 19 24.30 12.91 -4.67
N VAL A 20 24.87 13.51 -5.70
CA VAL A 20 24.35 13.44 -7.08
C VAL A 20 24.37 12.03 -7.63
N LEU A 21 25.39 11.22 -7.29
CA LEU A 21 25.45 9.81 -7.67
C LEU A 21 24.34 8.98 -6.99
N LEU A 22 24.03 9.29 -5.74
CA LEU A 22 22.97 8.63 -5.00
C LEU A 22 21.59 8.92 -5.62
N ASP A 23 21.34 10.16 -5.99
CA ASP A 23 20.10 10.57 -6.67
C ASP A 23 19.94 9.86 -8.02
N TYR A 24 21.00 9.81 -8.83
CA TYR A 24 20.98 9.04 -10.08
C TYR A 24 20.71 7.55 -9.88
N ILE A 25 21.27 6.93 -8.83
CA ILE A 25 21.05 5.52 -8.51
C ILE A 25 19.57 5.28 -8.11
N VAL A 26 18.99 6.20 -7.34
CA VAL A 26 17.58 6.14 -6.94
C VAL A 26 16.68 6.28 -8.16
N ASP A 27 16.93 7.24 -9.03
CA ASP A 27 16.15 7.47 -10.25
C ASP A 27 16.23 6.29 -11.22
N LEU A 28 17.43 5.75 -11.45
CA LEU A 28 17.62 4.55 -12.27
C LEU A 28 16.90 3.32 -11.68
N LYS A 29 16.93 3.16 -10.39
CA LYS A 29 16.21 2.08 -9.71
C LYS A 29 14.71 2.21 -9.87
N TYR A 30 14.20 3.43 -9.77
CA TYR A 30 12.80 3.75 -10.01
C TYR A 30 12.39 3.48 -11.47
N GLU A 31 13.20 3.92 -12.45
CA GLU A 31 12.95 3.64 -13.88
C GLU A 31 13.00 2.16 -14.22
N ILE A 32 13.94 1.41 -13.64
CA ILE A 32 14.04 -0.05 -13.81
C ILE A 32 12.78 -0.74 -13.26
N GLU A 33 12.25 -0.30 -12.13
CA GLU A 33 11.00 -0.82 -11.58
C GLU A 33 9.81 -0.49 -12.48
N LEU A 34 9.72 0.72 -12.99
CA LEU A 34 8.69 1.11 -13.97
C LEU A 34 8.75 0.28 -15.26
N LEU A 35 9.96 0.03 -15.77
CA LEU A 35 10.16 -0.78 -16.99
C LEU A 35 9.86 -2.26 -16.75
N LYS A 36 10.20 -2.81 -15.59
CA LYS A 36 9.83 -4.17 -15.19
C LYS A 36 8.30 -4.31 -15.11
N ASN A 37 7.63 -3.34 -14.53
CA ASN A 37 6.17 -3.31 -14.46
C ASN A 37 5.52 -3.20 -15.85
N LYS A 38 6.06 -2.38 -16.77
CA LYS A 38 5.59 -2.28 -18.17
C LYS A 38 5.78 -3.59 -18.95
N LYS A 39 6.92 -4.29 -18.79
CA LYS A 39 7.17 -5.61 -19.43
C LYS A 39 6.21 -6.69 -18.93
N THR A 40 5.88 -6.68 -17.64
CA THR A 40 4.92 -7.64 -17.06
C THR A 40 3.51 -7.41 -17.59
N ILE A 41 3.15 -6.16 -17.92
CA ILE A 41 1.84 -5.79 -18.51
C ILE A 41 1.74 -6.25 -19.97
N GLN A 42 2.81 -6.16 -20.77
CA GLN A 42 2.78 -6.58 -22.18
C GLN A 42 2.68 -8.10 -22.37
N ASN A 43 3.23 -8.91 -21.46
CA ASN A 43 3.18 -10.38 -21.56
C ASN A 43 1.87 -11.00 -21.06
N LYS A 44 0.88 -10.21 -20.58
CA LYS A 44 -0.40 -10.69 -20.06
C LYS A 44 -1.62 -10.23 -20.84
N LYS A 45 -1.46 -9.79 -22.10
CA LYS A 45 -2.59 -9.40 -22.95
C LYS A 45 -3.46 -10.59 -23.45
N ASP A 46 -3.03 -11.83 -23.22
CA ASP A 46 -3.65 -13.01 -23.87
C ASP A 46 -4.62 -13.82 -23.00
N GLU A 47 -4.94 -13.38 -21.77
CA GLU A 47 -5.97 -14.03 -20.94
C GLU A 47 -7.08 -13.05 -20.50
N MET A 48 -7.62 -12.30 -21.43
CA MET A 48 -8.89 -11.58 -21.18
C MET A 48 -10.07 -12.55 -21.35
N ASN A 49 -10.35 -13.36 -20.34
CA ASN A 49 -11.70 -13.85 -20.14
C ASN A 49 -12.60 -12.61 -19.94
N THR A 50 -13.67 -12.52 -20.73
CA THR A 50 -14.72 -11.51 -20.63
C THR A 50 -15.37 -11.56 -19.24
N VAL A 51 -14.74 -10.91 -18.29
CA VAL A 51 -15.36 -10.62 -17.00
C VAL A 51 -16.34 -9.49 -17.27
N VAL A 52 -17.60 -9.64 -16.86
CA VAL A 52 -18.55 -8.53 -16.83
C VAL A 52 -17.93 -7.48 -15.91
N SER A 53 -17.29 -6.49 -16.48
CA SER A 53 -16.66 -5.43 -15.71
C SER A 53 -17.76 -4.56 -15.13
N PRO A 54 -17.66 -4.18 -13.86
CA PRO A 54 -18.49 -3.11 -13.32
C PRO A 54 -18.25 -1.81 -14.12
N VAL A 55 -19.13 -0.86 -13.97
CA VAL A 55 -18.99 0.47 -14.58
C VAL A 55 -17.58 1.01 -14.27
N ASN A 56 -16.91 1.56 -15.28
CA ASN A 56 -15.56 2.11 -15.09
C ASN A 56 -15.57 3.18 -13.99
N PRO A 57 -14.69 3.06 -12.99
CA PRO A 57 -14.59 4.04 -11.93
C PRO A 57 -14.08 5.37 -12.46
N LYS A 58 -14.37 6.46 -11.75
CA LYS A 58 -13.95 7.81 -12.14
C LYS A 58 -12.46 8.09 -11.86
N MET A 59 -11.77 7.18 -11.17
CA MET A 59 -10.38 7.33 -10.76
C MET A 59 -9.64 6.00 -10.81
N ASN A 60 -8.32 6.07 -10.94
CA ASN A 60 -7.44 4.91 -10.85
C ASN A 60 -7.31 4.40 -9.40
N PHE A 61 -6.91 3.14 -9.26
CA PHE A 61 -6.73 2.51 -7.94
C PHE A 61 -5.69 3.24 -7.06
N CYS A 62 -4.56 3.68 -7.65
CA CYS A 62 -3.57 4.47 -6.91
C CYS A 62 -4.11 5.81 -6.43
N GLU A 63 -4.88 6.50 -7.24
CA GLU A 63 -5.51 7.78 -6.89
C GLU A 63 -6.55 7.61 -5.79
N PHE A 64 -7.35 6.54 -5.86
CA PHE A 64 -8.30 6.19 -4.82
C PHE A 64 -7.62 6.03 -3.46
N ASN A 65 -6.55 5.25 -3.40
CA ASN A 65 -5.84 5.03 -2.14
C ASN A 65 -5.29 6.34 -1.58
N LYS A 66 -4.57 7.13 -2.38
CA LYS A 66 -3.94 8.37 -1.94
C LYS A 66 -4.93 9.46 -1.54
N ASN A 67 -6.01 9.61 -2.28
CA ASN A 67 -6.91 10.75 -2.15
C ASN A 67 -8.14 10.44 -1.29
N HIS A 68 -8.51 9.17 -1.13
CA HIS A 68 -9.75 8.79 -0.44
C HIS A 68 -9.53 7.83 0.73
N LEU A 69 -8.65 6.82 0.60
CA LEU A 69 -8.50 5.81 1.64
C LEU A 69 -7.48 6.24 2.71
N TYR A 70 -6.25 6.58 2.33
CA TYR A 70 -5.17 6.91 3.26
C TYR A 70 -5.46 8.14 4.14
N PRO A 71 -6.05 9.25 3.64
CA PRO A 71 -6.39 10.39 4.49
C PRO A 71 -7.40 10.08 5.60
N LYS A 72 -8.13 8.97 5.47
CA LYS A 72 -9.12 8.53 6.47
C LYS A 72 -8.53 7.66 7.58
N ILE A 73 -7.32 7.16 7.42
CA ILE A 73 -6.69 6.24 8.39
C ILE A 73 -6.67 6.83 9.80
N LYS A 74 -6.40 8.13 9.94
CA LYS A 74 -6.39 8.81 11.24
C LYS A 74 -7.70 8.66 12.01
N ASP A 75 -8.84 8.62 11.32
CA ASP A 75 -10.16 8.51 11.92
C ASP A 75 -10.40 7.11 12.55
N TYR A 76 -9.52 6.14 12.27
CA TYR A 76 -9.60 4.75 12.73
C TYR A 76 -8.50 4.34 13.69
N LEU A 77 -7.59 5.26 14.09
CA LEU A 77 -6.53 4.97 15.08
C LEU A 77 -7.11 4.55 16.42
N ASP A 78 -8.17 5.21 16.89
CA ASP A 78 -8.80 4.85 18.16
C ASP A 78 -9.32 3.41 18.15
N ILE A 79 -9.85 2.93 17.02
CA ILE A 79 -10.27 1.53 16.87
C ILE A 79 -9.08 0.58 16.98
N VAL A 80 -7.91 0.95 16.41
CA VAL A 80 -6.68 0.17 16.57
C VAL A 80 -6.26 0.14 18.04
N PHE A 81 -6.30 1.28 18.73
CA PHE A 81 -5.91 1.39 20.13
C PHE A 81 -6.82 0.59 21.07
N GLU A 82 -8.12 0.58 20.82
CA GLU A 82 -9.08 -0.17 21.60
C GLU A 82 -9.04 -1.68 21.32
N ASN A 83 -8.88 -2.05 20.06
CA ASN A 83 -8.94 -3.44 19.60
C ASN A 83 -7.59 -3.93 19.07
N ASP A 84 -7.39 -3.85 17.74
CA ASP A 84 -6.18 -4.25 17.03
C ASP A 84 -6.12 -3.62 15.63
N LEU A 85 -4.98 -3.76 14.96
CA LEU A 85 -4.75 -3.22 13.62
C LEU A 85 -5.68 -3.85 12.56
N PHE A 86 -6.01 -5.15 12.69
CA PHE A 86 -6.98 -5.79 11.80
C PHE A 86 -8.34 -5.09 11.87
N SER A 87 -8.82 -4.80 13.07
CA SER A 87 -10.08 -4.09 13.28
C SER A 87 -10.06 -2.68 12.69
N GLY A 88 -9.00 -1.91 12.88
CA GLY A 88 -8.83 -0.59 12.28
C GLY A 88 -8.92 -0.64 10.75
N ILE A 89 -8.18 -1.54 10.10
CA ILE A 89 -8.21 -1.71 8.65
C ILE A 89 -9.59 -2.19 8.17
N LYS A 90 -10.20 -3.13 8.89
CA LYS A 90 -11.55 -3.61 8.59
C LYS A 90 -12.55 -2.47 8.56
N TYR A 91 -12.63 -1.66 9.60
CA TYR A 91 -13.54 -0.52 9.68
C TYR A 91 -13.22 0.55 8.62
N LEU A 92 -11.94 0.79 8.33
CA LEU A 92 -11.54 1.69 7.24
C LEU A 92 -12.21 1.28 5.92
N PHE A 93 -12.14 0.01 5.54
CA PHE A 93 -12.77 -0.48 4.32
C PHE A 93 -14.30 -0.47 4.39
N GLU A 94 -14.90 -0.98 5.47
CA GLU A 94 -16.36 -1.03 5.63
C GLU A 94 -17.04 0.33 5.48
N ASN A 95 -16.41 1.40 5.99
CA ASN A 95 -16.96 2.73 5.96
C ASN A 95 -16.56 3.60 4.75
N ASN A 96 -15.60 3.12 3.94
CA ASN A 96 -15.12 3.85 2.76
C ASN A 96 -15.32 3.08 1.44
N THR A 97 -16.10 2.00 1.46
CA THR A 97 -16.56 1.35 0.23
C THR A 97 -17.74 2.12 -0.36
N PHE A 98 -17.72 2.34 -1.67
CA PHE A 98 -18.78 2.98 -2.41
C PHE A 98 -18.96 2.31 -3.79
N GLU A 99 -20.05 2.61 -4.44
CA GLU A 99 -20.34 2.12 -5.78
C GLU A 99 -19.28 2.60 -6.78
N ASN A 100 -18.83 1.69 -7.67
CA ASN A 100 -17.78 1.96 -8.67
C ASN A 100 -16.37 2.22 -8.09
N MET A 101 -16.00 1.52 -7.02
CA MET A 101 -14.62 1.51 -6.55
C MET A 101 -13.65 0.99 -7.62
N PRO A 102 -12.41 1.50 -7.68
CA PRO A 102 -11.39 1.01 -8.62
C PRO A 102 -10.75 -0.33 -8.19
N ILE A 103 -11.42 -1.08 -7.35
CA ILE A 103 -11.08 -2.44 -6.94
C ILE A 103 -12.36 -3.23 -6.72
N TYR A 104 -12.39 -4.47 -7.21
CA TYR A 104 -13.50 -5.39 -6.95
C TYR A 104 -13.05 -6.85 -6.96
N ASN A 105 -13.94 -7.73 -6.51
CA ASN A 105 -13.77 -9.17 -6.53
C ASN A 105 -14.96 -9.83 -7.25
N THR A 106 -14.70 -10.72 -8.22
CA THR A 106 -15.77 -11.28 -9.07
C THR A 106 -16.63 -12.36 -8.40
N ASN A 107 -16.08 -13.13 -7.46
CA ASN A 107 -16.78 -14.30 -6.92
C ASN A 107 -16.49 -14.58 -5.44
N GLY A 108 -15.93 -13.63 -4.72
CA GLY A 108 -15.59 -13.78 -3.31
C GLY A 108 -14.37 -14.69 -3.03
N ARG A 109 -13.59 -15.06 -4.05
CA ARG A 109 -12.34 -15.81 -3.87
C ARG A 109 -11.14 -14.89 -3.81
N ILE A 110 -10.14 -15.23 -3.00
CA ILE A 110 -8.91 -14.44 -2.81
C ILE A 110 -8.14 -14.22 -4.12
N THR A 111 -8.30 -15.09 -5.10
CA THR A 111 -7.56 -15.05 -6.38
C THR A 111 -8.24 -14.25 -7.49
N THR A 112 -9.37 -13.60 -7.21
CA THR A 112 -10.23 -12.98 -8.23
C THR A 112 -10.44 -11.49 -8.04
N PHE A 113 -9.43 -10.81 -7.50
CA PHE A 113 -9.40 -9.36 -7.41
C PHE A 113 -8.97 -8.73 -8.72
N TYR A 114 -9.61 -7.60 -9.03
CA TYR A 114 -9.27 -6.73 -10.15
C TYR A 114 -9.13 -5.29 -9.66
N ILE A 115 -8.19 -4.56 -10.23
CA ILE A 115 -7.98 -3.12 -9.99
C ILE A 115 -8.08 -2.36 -11.31
N PHE A 116 -8.58 -1.12 -11.24
CA PHE A 116 -8.66 -0.23 -12.39
C PHE A 116 -7.43 0.68 -12.44
N GLU A 117 -6.61 0.50 -13.47
CA GLU A 117 -5.40 1.26 -13.72
C GLU A 117 -5.23 1.51 -15.22
N ASN A 118 -4.81 2.73 -15.60
CA ASN A 118 -4.62 3.13 -16.98
C ASN A 118 -5.82 2.80 -17.88
N ASP A 119 -7.02 3.17 -17.41
CA ASP A 119 -8.31 2.98 -18.09
C ASP A 119 -8.66 1.52 -18.40
N THR A 120 -8.05 0.57 -17.69
CA THR A 120 -8.30 -0.86 -17.85
C THR A 120 -8.40 -1.59 -16.52
N TRP A 121 -9.21 -2.67 -16.51
CA TRP A 121 -9.28 -3.59 -15.39
C TRP A 121 -8.17 -4.63 -15.47
N LEU A 122 -7.31 -4.67 -14.46
CA LEU A 122 -6.17 -5.60 -14.37
C LEU A 122 -6.39 -6.59 -13.24
N LYS A 123 -6.18 -7.87 -13.52
CA LYS A 123 -6.22 -8.91 -12.48
C LYS A 123 -5.09 -8.72 -11.50
N LEU A 124 -5.44 -8.71 -10.21
CA LEU A 124 -4.48 -8.59 -9.12
C LEU A 124 -3.97 -9.98 -8.70
N SER A 125 -2.65 -10.21 -8.82
CA SER A 125 -2.07 -11.45 -8.31
C SER A 125 -2.09 -11.47 -6.78
N THR A 126 -2.01 -12.67 -6.19
CA THR A 126 -1.97 -12.83 -4.72
C THR A 126 -0.80 -12.07 -4.09
N GLU A 127 0.35 -12.05 -4.74
CA GLU A 127 1.54 -11.32 -4.29
C GLU A 127 1.31 -9.78 -4.28
N ARG A 128 0.68 -9.27 -5.33
CA ARG A 128 0.33 -7.84 -5.40
C ARG A 128 -0.75 -7.46 -4.38
N LEU A 129 -1.71 -8.37 -4.11
CA LEU A 129 -2.68 -8.18 -3.04
C LEU A 129 -2.00 -8.13 -1.66
N ASN A 130 -1.02 -9.01 -1.41
CA ASN A 130 -0.24 -8.97 -0.17
C ASN A 130 0.47 -7.62 -0.01
N LYS A 131 1.22 -7.20 -1.03
CA LYS A 131 1.92 -5.90 -1.03
C LYS A 131 0.96 -4.73 -0.81
N TYR A 132 -0.23 -4.79 -1.37
CA TYR A 132 -1.24 -3.77 -1.14
C TYR A 132 -1.68 -3.72 0.32
N ILE A 133 -1.93 -4.87 0.94
CA ILE A 133 -2.27 -4.93 2.36
C ILE A 133 -1.10 -4.46 3.23
N GLU A 134 0.14 -4.84 2.89
CA GLU A 134 1.36 -4.36 3.55
C GLU A 134 1.46 -2.83 3.51
N GLN A 135 1.22 -2.22 2.35
CA GLN A 135 1.20 -0.76 2.22
C GLN A 135 0.14 -0.10 3.11
N ILE A 136 -1.04 -0.69 3.24
CA ILE A 136 -2.06 -0.15 4.16
C ILE A 136 -1.58 -0.23 5.61
N ILE A 137 -0.94 -1.32 6.01
CA ILE A 137 -0.35 -1.49 7.35
C ILE A 137 0.74 -0.42 7.58
N GLU A 138 1.61 -0.18 6.61
CA GLU A 138 2.65 0.85 6.66
C GLU A 138 2.06 2.25 6.79
N GLU A 139 0.97 2.55 6.06
CA GLU A 139 0.29 3.85 6.18
C GLU A 139 -0.37 4.03 7.57
N PHE A 140 -0.95 2.99 8.15
CA PHE A 140 -1.43 3.04 9.53
C PHE A 140 -0.29 3.33 10.51
N MET A 141 0.87 2.69 10.34
CA MET A 141 2.07 2.96 11.16
C MET A 141 2.58 4.38 10.97
N PHE A 142 2.60 4.88 9.74
CA PHE A 142 3.00 6.26 9.44
C PHE A 142 2.07 7.26 10.14
N VAL A 143 0.75 7.06 10.04
CA VAL A 143 -0.24 7.94 10.68
C VAL A 143 -0.15 7.85 12.22
N PHE A 144 0.08 6.67 12.79
CA PHE A 144 0.32 6.53 14.23
C PHE A 144 1.55 7.35 14.68
N ASN A 145 2.64 7.30 13.92
CA ASN A 145 3.84 8.08 14.22
C ASN A 145 3.56 9.59 14.15
N SER A 146 2.91 10.07 13.10
CA SER A 146 2.67 11.49 12.88
C SER A 146 1.57 12.07 13.78
N GLU A 147 0.47 11.37 13.96
CA GLU A 147 -0.70 11.90 14.68
C GLU A 147 -0.66 11.62 16.19
N TRP A 148 -0.01 10.53 16.61
CA TRP A 148 0.02 10.18 18.04
C TRP A 148 1.40 10.34 18.68
N ILE A 149 2.46 9.75 18.13
CA ILE A 149 3.80 9.80 18.74
C ILE A 149 4.34 11.21 18.74
N GLN A 150 4.34 11.89 17.58
CA GLN A 150 4.88 13.26 17.49
C GLN A 150 4.09 14.24 18.36
N VAL A 151 2.77 14.13 18.40
CA VAL A 151 1.91 15.00 19.23
C VAL A 151 2.13 14.78 20.72
N ASN A 152 2.48 13.57 21.15
CA ASN A 152 2.71 13.24 22.56
C ASN A 152 4.19 13.12 22.93
N GLN A 153 5.11 13.56 22.09
CA GLN A 153 6.55 13.37 22.26
C GLN A 153 7.07 13.87 23.61
N GLU A 154 6.66 15.08 24.03
CA GLU A 154 7.07 15.65 25.31
C GLU A 154 6.56 14.82 26.50
N LYS A 155 5.32 14.35 26.44
CA LYS A 155 4.73 13.50 27.50
C LYS A 155 5.40 12.13 27.57
N LEU A 156 5.78 11.57 26.43
CA LEU A 156 6.50 10.30 26.36
C LEU A 156 7.87 10.34 27.04
N LEU A 157 8.49 11.53 27.16
CA LEU A 157 9.76 11.69 27.83
C LEU A 157 9.66 11.74 29.37
N VAL A 158 8.51 12.16 29.92
CA VAL A 158 8.40 12.49 31.34
C VAL A 158 7.26 11.79 32.09
N ASP A 159 6.30 11.17 31.38
CA ASP A 159 5.08 10.59 31.97
C ASP A 159 5.02 9.08 31.71
N GLU A 160 5.19 8.27 32.78
CA GLU A 160 5.15 6.80 32.72
C GLU A 160 3.81 6.27 32.17
N ASN A 161 2.69 6.95 32.43
CA ASN A 161 1.40 6.52 31.89
C ASN A 161 1.35 6.64 30.36
N TYR A 162 2.02 7.67 29.79
CA TYR A 162 2.12 7.81 28.34
C TYR A 162 3.09 6.80 27.72
N GLN A 163 4.16 6.44 28.44
CA GLN A 163 5.08 5.37 28.03
C GLN A 163 4.36 4.02 28.01
N ASP A 164 3.57 3.71 29.02
CA ASP A 164 2.75 2.50 29.09
C ASP A 164 1.71 2.44 27.95
N LYS A 165 1.05 3.58 27.66
CA LYS A 165 0.13 3.67 26.52
C LYS A 165 0.84 3.43 25.20
N TYR A 166 2.00 4.04 25.01
CA TYR A 166 2.82 3.85 23.82
C TYR A 166 3.16 2.37 23.60
N LEU A 167 3.62 1.68 24.64
CA LEU A 167 3.95 0.25 24.56
C LEU A 167 2.72 -0.59 24.18
N LYS A 168 1.58 -0.34 24.81
CA LYS A 168 0.31 -1.01 24.48
C LYS A 168 -0.13 -0.78 23.05
N TYR A 169 -0.01 0.47 22.56
CA TYR A 169 -0.38 0.79 21.18
C TYR A 169 0.59 0.19 20.18
N MET A 170 1.90 0.29 20.46
CA MET A 170 2.91 -0.38 19.62
C MET A 170 2.66 -1.89 19.50
N GLU A 171 2.27 -2.55 20.59
CA GLU A 171 1.90 -3.97 20.57
C GLU A 171 0.73 -4.26 19.63
N LYS A 172 -0.27 -3.36 19.53
CA LYS A 172 -1.40 -3.48 18.60
C LYS A 172 -0.98 -3.42 17.14
N PHE A 173 0.06 -2.64 16.84
CA PHE A 173 0.58 -2.48 15.48
C PHE A 173 1.58 -3.58 15.08
N VAL A 174 2.56 -3.83 15.94
CA VAL A 174 3.69 -4.73 15.63
C VAL A 174 3.39 -6.17 16.05
N GLY A 175 2.53 -6.34 17.08
CA GLY A 175 2.26 -7.62 17.70
C GLY A 175 3.40 -8.10 18.61
N THR A 176 3.16 -9.20 19.28
CA THR A 176 4.12 -9.84 20.21
C THR A 176 5.03 -10.86 19.55
N ASN A 177 4.81 -11.18 18.25
CA ASN A 177 5.55 -12.21 17.53
C ASN A 177 5.85 -11.80 16.09
N SER A 178 6.87 -12.43 15.50
CA SER A 178 7.34 -12.17 14.13
C SER A 178 6.30 -12.42 13.03
N ASN A 179 5.25 -13.19 13.31
CA ASN A 179 4.24 -13.56 12.31
C ASN A 179 2.96 -12.70 12.40
N HIS A 180 2.99 -11.60 13.16
CA HIS A 180 1.80 -10.76 13.37
C HIS A 180 1.26 -10.17 12.05
N GLN A 181 2.14 -9.62 11.24
CA GLN A 181 1.77 -9.04 9.95
C GLN A 181 1.19 -10.09 8.99
N GLU A 182 1.80 -11.28 8.89
CA GLU A 182 1.27 -12.38 8.08
C GLU A 182 -0.12 -12.82 8.53
N LYS A 183 -0.36 -12.83 9.84
CA LYS A 183 -1.67 -13.13 10.42
C LYS A 183 -2.71 -12.10 9.99
N ILE A 184 -2.40 -10.81 10.08
CA ILE A 184 -3.29 -9.72 9.63
C ILE A 184 -3.59 -9.88 8.14
N ILE A 185 -2.59 -10.10 7.29
CA ILE A 185 -2.75 -10.33 5.85
C ILE A 185 -3.68 -11.52 5.59
N SER A 186 -3.49 -12.63 6.32
CA SER A 186 -4.31 -13.84 6.17
C SER A 186 -5.78 -13.63 6.55
N GLN A 187 -6.07 -12.75 7.50
CA GLN A 187 -7.43 -12.39 7.92
C GLN A 187 -8.08 -11.37 6.97
N LEU A 188 -7.31 -10.39 6.48
CA LEU A 188 -7.83 -9.34 5.59
C LEU A 188 -8.21 -9.85 4.21
N LYS A 189 -7.47 -10.81 3.65
CA LYS A 189 -7.79 -11.36 2.32
C LYS A 189 -9.22 -11.91 2.19
N PRO A 190 -9.67 -12.83 3.06
CA PRO A 190 -11.03 -13.35 2.98
C PRO A 190 -12.09 -12.28 3.32
N PHE A 191 -11.77 -11.35 4.21
CA PHE A 191 -12.63 -10.21 4.51
C PHE A 191 -12.84 -9.34 3.28
N LEU A 192 -11.76 -8.86 2.65
CA LEU A 192 -11.82 -8.03 1.44
C LEU A 192 -12.49 -8.78 0.28
N SER A 193 -12.26 -10.10 0.16
CA SER A 193 -12.89 -10.90 -0.89
C SER A 193 -14.42 -10.90 -0.80
N LYS A 194 -14.96 -10.82 0.41
CA LYS A 194 -16.41 -10.78 0.64
C LYS A 194 -16.95 -9.36 0.49
N LEU A 195 -16.24 -8.38 1.06
CA LEU A 195 -16.66 -6.98 1.06
C LEU A 195 -16.72 -6.39 -0.36
N LEU A 196 -15.70 -6.68 -1.17
CA LEU A 196 -15.53 -6.13 -2.52
C LEU A 196 -16.14 -7.03 -3.62
N LYS A 197 -16.98 -7.99 -3.22
CA LYS A 197 -17.67 -8.89 -4.16
C LYS A 197 -18.73 -8.12 -4.94
N VAL A 198 -18.65 -8.22 -6.27
CA VAL A 198 -19.65 -7.76 -7.23
C VAL A 198 -20.45 -8.93 -7.76
#